data_05362b01c58ad7591cd23a0aed97aac6
#
_entry.id   05362b01c58ad7591cd23a0aed97aac6
#
_cell.length_a   1.000
_cell.length_b   1.000
_cell.length_c   1.000
_cell.angle_alpha   90.00
_cell.angle_beta   90.00
_cell.angle_gamma   90.00
#
_symmetry.space_group_name_H-M   'P 1'
#
loop_
_entity.id
_entity.type
_entity.pdbx_description
1 polymer ?
#
loop_
_entity_poly.entity_id
_entity_poly.type
_entity_poly.pdbx_seq_one_letter_code
_entity_poly.pdbx_strand_id
1 'polypeptide(L)'
;MNNDIIFKLKEHLPISDEELQFILTTGDKAIIESLRTAAQDVAVHQHGKIIKARGLIEISNRCKNNCLYCGIRASNSELHRYSLSDEEILECCEIGDNLGFKTFVLQGGEDVEHTTERITNLISQIRARYPHTAITLSLGERDKSDYQAWYNAGANRYLLRHETANPEHYKRLHPSTMSFENRIQCLKNLKEI
;
A
#
# COMPACT_ATOMS: atom_id res chain seq x y z
N MET A 1 15.37 -23.97 -20.92
CA MET A 1 14.52 -22.76 -20.85
C MET A 1 13.88 -22.59 -19.48
N ASN A 2 13.05 -23.50 -18.99
CA ASN A 2 12.33 -23.32 -17.70
C ASN A 2 13.25 -23.22 -16.48
N ASN A 3 14.25 -24.10 -16.34
CA ASN A 3 15.20 -24.07 -15.23
C ASN A 3 16.11 -22.83 -15.27
N ASP A 4 16.38 -22.29 -16.45
CA ASP A 4 17.19 -21.09 -16.62
C ASP A 4 16.45 -19.84 -16.15
N ILE A 5 15.15 -19.71 -16.47
CA ILE A 5 14.32 -18.58 -16.01
C ILE A 5 14.19 -18.61 -14.47
N ILE A 6 13.92 -19.77 -13.89
CA ILE A 6 13.81 -19.92 -12.43
C ILE A 6 15.13 -19.57 -11.75
N PHE A 7 16.25 -20.00 -12.32
CA PHE A 7 17.58 -19.63 -11.82
C PHE A 7 17.79 -18.11 -11.87
N LYS A 8 17.50 -17.47 -13.02
CA LYS A 8 17.61 -16.01 -13.15
C LYS A 8 16.79 -15.27 -12.09
N LEU A 9 15.54 -15.71 -11.85
CA LEU A 9 14.68 -15.12 -10.82
C LEU A 9 15.25 -15.27 -9.40
N LYS A 10 15.80 -16.45 -9.06
CA LYS A 10 16.40 -16.70 -7.74
C LYS A 10 17.65 -15.84 -7.51
N GLU A 11 18.44 -15.65 -8.55
CA GLU A 11 19.69 -14.88 -8.51
C GLU A 11 19.49 -13.38 -8.81
N HIS A 12 18.23 -12.91 -8.88
CA HIS A 12 17.90 -11.52 -9.23
C HIS A 12 18.51 -11.04 -10.56
N LEU A 13 18.72 -11.95 -11.51
CA LEU A 13 19.21 -11.62 -12.84
C LEU A 13 18.07 -11.08 -13.72
N PRO A 14 18.38 -10.21 -14.69
CA PRO A 14 17.39 -9.72 -15.65
C PRO A 14 16.73 -10.85 -16.43
N ILE A 15 15.42 -10.75 -16.63
CA ILE A 15 14.64 -11.59 -17.53
C ILE A 15 14.11 -10.74 -18.67
N SER A 16 13.92 -11.34 -19.86
CA SER A 16 13.32 -10.65 -21.00
C SER A 16 11.81 -10.53 -20.87
N ASP A 17 11.20 -9.66 -21.69
CA ASP A 17 9.74 -9.50 -21.73
C ASP A 17 9.05 -10.80 -22.17
N GLU A 18 9.66 -11.57 -23.07
CA GLU A 18 9.15 -12.87 -23.52
C GLU A 18 9.21 -13.90 -22.39
N GLU A 19 10.31 -13.93 -21.62
CA GLU A 19 10.45 -14.80 -20.44
C GLU A 19 9.40 -14.41 -19.38
N LEU A 20 9.20 -13.13 -19.14
CA LEU A 20 8.17 -12.64 -18.21
C LEU A 20 6.76 -13.01 -18.70
N GLN A 21 6.46 -12.78 -19.96
CA GLN A 21 5.18 -13.15 -20.55
C GLN A 21 4.92 -14.66 -20.43
N PHE A 22 5.92 -15.48 -20.72
CA PHE A 22 5.82 -16.93 -20.59
C PHE A 22 5.45 -17.34 -19.15
N ILE A 23 6.13 -16.80 -18.15
CA ILE A 23 5.86 -17.10 -16.72
C ILE A 23 4.42 -16.70 -16.34
N LEU A 24 3.97 -15.53 -16.80
CA LEU A 24 2.66 -14.99 -16.44
C LEU A 24 1.49 -15.68 -17.15
N THR A 25 1.75 -16.32 -18.31
CA THR A 25 0.70 -16.92 -19.14
C THR A 25 0.75 -18.45 -19.22
N THR A 26 1.78 -19.08 -18.70
CA THR A 26 1.90 -20.54 -18.73
C THR A 26 0.76 -21.22 -17.96
N GLY A 27 0.13 -22.26 -18.59
CA GLY A 27 -0.80 -23.17 -17.95
C GLY A 27 -0.15 -24.47 -17.46
N ASP A 28 1.16 -24.62 -17.61
CA ASP A 28 1.89 -25.84 -17.21
C ASP A 28 2.02 -25.91 -15.69
N LYS A 29 1.32 -26.87 -15.09
CA LYS A 29 1.28 -27.06 -13.63
C LYS A 29 2.68 -27.37 -13.04
N ALA A 30 3.55 -28.06 -13.78
CA ALA A 30 4.88 -28.40 -13.29
C ALA A 30 5.76 -27.15 -13.21
N ILE A 31 5.65 -26.25 -14.18
CA ILE A 31 6.35 -24.96 -14.18
C ILE A 31 5.85 -24.07 -13.06
N ILE A 32 4.51 -23.97 -12.91
CA ILE A 32 3.89 -23.17 -11.83
C ILE A 32 4.34 -23.68 -10.45
N GLU A 33 4.37 -24.98 -10.24
CA GLU A 33 4.83 -25.56 -8.98
C GLU A 33 6.33 -25.33 -8.72
N SER A 34 7.15 -25.40 -9.75
CA SER A 34 8.58 -25.09 -9.66
C SER A 34 8.82 -23.62 -9.31
N LEU A 35 8.06 -22.69 -9.92
CA LEU A 35 8.10 -21.26 -9.59
C LEU A 35 7.64 -21.00 -8.15
N ARG A 36 6.55 -21.65 -7.71
CA ARG A 36 6.04 -21.54 -6.36
C ARG A 36 7.08 -21.98 -5.33
N THR A 37 7.71 -23.13 -5.57
CA THR A 37 8.75 -23.67 -4.69
C THR A 37 9.96 -22.74 -4.62
N ALA A 38 10.44 -22.26 -5.78
CA ALA A 38 11.55 -21.31 -5.83
C ALA A 38 11.25 -20.00 -5.09
N ALA A 39 10.06 -19.44 -5.26
CA ALA A 39 9.63 -18.24 -4.55
C ALA A 39 9.55 -18.47 -3.04
N GLN A 40 9.05 -19.64 -2.61
CA GLN A 40 8.99 -20.02 -1.19
C GLN A 40 10.39 -20.15 -0.58
N ASP A 41 11.33 -20.78 -1.29
CA ASP A 41 12.72 -20.92 -0.84
C ASP A 41 13.37 -19.56 -0.61
N VAL A 42 13.23 -18.63 -1.58
CA VAL A 42 13.76 -17.27 -1.48
C VAL A 42 13.12 -16.53 -0.31
N ALA A 43 11.79 -16.59 -0.16
CA ALA A 43 11.09 -15.93 0.91
C ALA A 43 11.51 -16.47 2.30
N VAL A 44 11.64 -17.79 2.45
CA VAL A 44 12.08 -18.42 3.70
C VAL A 44 13.53 -18.09 4.00
N HIS A 45 14.41 -18.05 2.97
CA HIS A 45 15.80 -17.65 3.15
C HIS A 45 15.92 -16.20 3.67
N GLN A 46 15.14 -15.27 3.12
CA GLN A 46 15.23 -13.86 3.48
C GLN A 46 14.47 -13.50 4.77
N HIS A 47 13.35 -14.14 5.04
CA HIS A 47 12.42 -13.72 6.10
C HIS A 47 12.20 -14.79 7.18
N GLY A 48 12.76 -15.99 7.01
CA GLY A 48 12.45 -17.14 7.89
C GLY A 48 11.00 -17.64 7.68
N LYS A 49 10.56 -18.51 8.56
CA LYS A 49 9.19 -19.06 8.57
C LYS A 49 8.26 -18.23 9.48
N ILE A 50 8.37 -16.90 9.41
CA ILE A 50 7.62 -15.99 10.27
C ILE A 50 6.60 -15.21 9.43
N ILE A 51 5.35 -15.24 9.85
CA ILE A 51 4.29 -14.39 9.30
C ILE A 51 4.23 -13.12 10.15
N LYS A 52 4.44 -11.96 9.49
CA LYS A 52 4.35 -10.65 10.14
C LYS A 52 2.92 -10.12 10.04
N ALA A 53 2.21 -10.10 11.16
CA ALA A 53 0.92 -9.42 11.25
C ALA A 53 1.11 -7.89 11.36
N ARG A 54 0.14 -7.14 10.83
CA ARG A 54 0.10 -5.67 10.88
C ARG A 54 -1.21 -5.23 11.49
N GLY A 55 -1.19 -4.25 12.37
CA GLY A 55 -2.39 -3.59 12.88
C GLY A 55 -2.93 -2.63 11.82
N LEU A 56 -4.06 -2.97 11.21
CA LEU A 56 -4.76 -2.09 10.29
C LEU A 56 -5.77 -1.25 11.07
N ILE A 57 -5.69 0.08 10.92
CA ILE A 57 -6.61 1.04 11.50
C ILE A 57 -7.26 1.79 10.33
N GLU A 58 -8.54 1.54 10.10
CA GLU A 58 -9.31 2.24 9.09
C GLU A 58 -9.82 3.56 9.66
N ILE A 59 -9.03 4.63 9.48
CA ILE A 59 -9.26 5.91 10.16
C ILE A 59 -10.45 6.70 9.63
N SER A 60 -10.89 6.44 8.39
CA SER A 60 -12.10 7.04 7.80
C SER A 60 -12.58 6.23 6.60
N ASN A 61 -13.90 6.16 6.42
CA ASN A 61 -14.52 5.67 5.18
C ASN A 61 -15.09 6.81 4.33
N ARG A 62 -14.75 8.06 4.62
CA ARG A 62 -15.08 9.22 3.77
C ARG A 62 -14.06 9.31 2.64
N CYS A 63 -14.54 9.58 1.43
CA CYS A 63 -13.67 9.76 0.26
C CYS A 63 -14.30 10.79 -0.68
N LYS A 64 -13.48 11.70 -1.22
CA LYS A 64 -13.92 12.68 -2.23
C LYS A 64 -14.07 12.08 -3.63
N ASN A 65 -13.50 10.90 -3.89
CA ASN A 65 -13.42 10.28 -5.21
C ASN A 65 -14.54 9.28 -5.49
N ASN A 66 -14.83 9.07 -6.77
CA ASN A 66 -15.86 8.16 -7.27
C ASN A 66 -15.27 7.00 -8.09
N CYS A 67 -14.22 6.34 -7.59
CA CYS A 67 -13.65 5.17 -8.24
C CYS A 67 -14.69 4.04 -8.33
N LEU A 68 -14.94 3.51 -9.52
CA LEU A 68 -16.08 2.63 -9.80
C LEU A 68 -16.00 1.26 -9.09
N TYR A 69 -14.80 0.83 -8.75
CA TYR A 69 -14.55 -0.43 -8.02
C TYR A 69 -14.60 -0.28 -6.50
N CYS A 70 -14.68 0.97 -5.97
CA CYS A 70 -14.48 1.22 -4.55
C CYS A 70 -15.80 1.29 -3.78
N GLY A 71 -15.93 0.48 -2.73
CA GLY A 71 -17.10 0.47 -1.86
C GLY A 71 -17.31 1.78 -1.12
N ILE A 72 -16.22 2.51 -0.75
CA ILE A 72 -16.29 3.78 -0.02
C ILE A 72 -16.32 5.02 -0.95
N ARG A 73 -16.57 4.85 -2.26
CA ARG A 73 -16.67 5.98 -3.19
C ARG A 73 -17.70 7.02 -2.74
N ALA A 74 -17.47 8.29 -3.11
CA ALA A 74 -18.30 9.42 -2.67
C ALA A 74 -19.79 9.22 -2.96
N SER A 75 -20.15 8.64 -4.13
CA SER A 75 -21.54 8.44 -4.54
C SER A 75 -22.26 7.27 -3.84
N ASN A 76 -21.59 6.46 -3.04
CA ASN A 76 -22.25 5.38 -2.30
C ASN A 76 -23.00 5.97 -1.08
N SER A 77 -24.30 6.21 -1.23
CA SER A 77 -25.18 6.78 -0.21
C SER A 77 -25.65 5.77 0.85
N GLU A 78 -25.44 4.48 0.64
CA GLU A 78 -25.90 3.44 1.57
C GLU A 78 -24.94 3.24 2.75
N LEU A 79 -23.74 3.86 2.70
CA LEU A 79 -22.76 3.72 3.75
C LEU A 79 -22.99 4.70 4.90
N HIS A 80 -23.00 4.19 6.11
CA HIS A 80 -22.77 5.02 7.28
C HIS A 80 -21.33 5.54 7.27
N ARG A 81 -21.17 6.87 7.14
CA ARG A 81 -19.85 7.52 7.07
C ARG A 81 -19.33 7.81 8.46
N TYR A 82 -18.03 7.54 8.65
CA TYR A 82 -17.30 7.86 9.88
C TYR A 82 -15.92 8.45 9.57
N SER A 83 -15.36 9.13 10.54
CA SER A 83 -13.95 9.50 10.62
C SER A 83 -13.57 9.43 12.09
N LEU A 84 -12.52 8.69 12.41
CA LEU A 84 -12.04 8.55 13.78
C LEU A 84 -11.36 9.85 14.23
N SER A 85 -11.51 10.19 15.50
CA SER A 85 -10.71 11.23 16.13
C SER A 85 -9.27 10.78 16.31
N ASP A 86 -8.37 11.72 16.57
CA ASP A 86 -6.96 11.40 16.81
C ASP A 86 -6.81 10.55 18.09
N GLU A 87 -7.64 10.78 19.10
CA GLU A 87 -7.71 10.02 20.35
C GLU A 87 -8.10 8.56 20.07
N GLU A 88 -9.16 8.33 19.29
CA GLU A 88 -9.60 6.98 18.91
C GLU A 88 -8.53 6.22 18.12
N ILE A 89 -7.81 6.92 17.23
CA ILE A 89 -6.70 6.32 16.47
C ILE A 89 -5.55 5.93 17.42
N LEU A 90 -5.22 6.79 18.38
CA LEU A 90 -4.18 6.52 19.36
C LEU A 90 -4.56 5.38 20.31
N GLU A 91 -5.84 5.26 20.68
CA GLU A 91 -6.35 4.09 21.43
C GLU A 91 -6.22 2.80 20.63
N CYS A 92 -6.55 2.82 19.33
CA CYS A 92 -6.30 1.67 18.44
C CYS A 92 -4.82 1.29 18.37
N CYS A 93 -3.91 2.28 18.37
CA CYS A 93 -2.47 2.01 18.41
C CYS A 93 -2.05 1.37 19.73
N GLU A 94 -2.60 1.80 20.86
CA GLU A 94 -2.32 1.22 22.17
C GLU A 94 -2.79 -0.23 22.26
N ILE A 95 -4.02 -0.51 21.80
CA ILE A 95 -4.53 -1.89 21.70
C ILE A 95 -3.62 -2.73 20.81
N GLY A 96 -3.19 -2.19 19.65
CA GLY A 96 -2.31 -2.87 18.71
C GLY A 96 -0.93 -3.17 19.31
N ASP A 97 -0.33 -2.25 20.06
CA ASP A 97 0.95 -2.47 20.73
C ASP A 97 0.84 -3.54 21.83
N ASN A 98 -0.22 -3.50 22.65
CA ASN A 98 -0.52 -4.52 23.66
C ASN A 98 -0.70 -5.92 23.06
N LEU A 99 -1.22 -6.01 21.82
CA LEU A 99 -1.32 -7.25 21.04
C LEU A 99 0.00 -7.65 20.36
N GLY A 100 1.05 -6.82 20.47
CA GLY A 100 2.38 -7.10 19.94
C GLY A 100 2.59 -6.75 18.48
N PHE A 101 1.68 -6.00 17.83
CA PHE A 101 1.89 -5.53 16.46
C PHE A 101 3.11 -4.61 16.37
N LYS A 102 3.93 -4.82 15.36
CA LYS A 102 5.14 -4.03 15.06
C LYS A 102 4.98 -3.13 13.84
N THR A 103 3.76 -3.03 13.32
CA THR A 103 3.42 -2.12 12.22
C THR A 103 1.98 -1.68 12.41
N PHE A 104 1.76 -0.37 12.38
CA PHE A 104 0.43 0.23 12.25
C PHE A 104 0.24 0.70 10.81
N VAL A 105 -0.93 0.40 10.25
CA VAL A 105 -1.32 0.85 8.92
C VAL A 105 -2.53 1.77 9.09
N LEU A 106 -2.33 3.07 8.88
CA LEU A 106 -3.42 4.04 8.87
C LEU A 106 -3.99 4.12 7.46
N GLN A 107 -5.19 3.60 7.28
CA GLN A 107 -5.85 3.52 5.98
C GLN A 107 -7.16 4.31 6.01
N GLY A 108 -7.49 4.93 4.89
CA GLY A 108 -8.77 5.62 4.72
C GLY A 108 -9.00 6.02 3.27
N GLY A 109 -10.16 6.61 3.01
CA GLY A 109 -10.40 7.31 1.76
C GLY A 109 -9.61 8.62 1.68
N GLU A 110 -9.66 9.29 0.52
CA GLU A 110 -9.17 10.66 0.39
C GLU A 110 -10.16 11.61 1.07
N ASP A 111 -10.11 11.63 2.40
CA ASP A 111 -10.92 12.49 3.25
C ASP A 111 -10.30 13.90 3.30
N VAL A 112 -11.12 14.92 3.14
CA VAL A 112 -10.67 16.33 3.19
C VAL A 112 -10.24 16.76 4.58
N GLU A 113 -10.71 16.07 5.62
CA GLU A 113 -10.30 16.33 7.02
C GLU A 113 -8.90 15.78 7.35
N HIS A 114 -8.35 14.91 6.49
CA HIS A 114 -6.97 14.42 6.62
C HIS A 114 -5.98 15.44 6.06
N THR A 115 -5.94 16.63 6.64
CA THR A 115 -4.98 17.67 6.25
C THR A 115 -3.56 17.22 6.53
N THR A 116 -2.59 17.82 5.82
CA THR A 116 -1.16 17.53 6.01
C THR A 116 -0.76 17.74 7.46
N GLU A 117 -1.19 18.84 8.07
CA GLU A 117 -0.89 19.20 9.45
C GLU A 117 -1.45 18.17 10.44
N ARG A 118 -2.74 17.81 10.32
CA ARG A 118 -3.37 16.82 11.20
C ARG A 118 -2.63 15.49 11.17
N ILE A 119 -2.38 14.95 9.97
CA ILE A 119 -1.70 13.66 9.82
C ILE A 119 -0.23 13.74 10.29
N THR A 120 0.47 14.85 10.05
CA THR A 120 1.82 15.07 10.57
C THR A 120 1.85 15.02 12.10
N ASN A 121 0.92 15.72 12.76
CA ASN A 121 0.81 15.73 14.22
C ASN A 121 0.47 14.34 14.78
N LEU A 122 -0.47 13.63 14.14
CA LEU A 122 -0.83 12.27 14.53
C LEU A 122 0.36 11.30 14.42
N ILE A 123 1.10 11.34 13.29
CA ILE A 123 2.31 10.52 13.10
C ILE A 123 3.33 10.81 14.20
N SER A 124 3.57 12.09 14.51
CA SER A 124 4.52 12.51 15.55
C SER A 124 4.13 11.96 16.92
N GLN A 125 2.84 11.98 17.26
CA GLN A 125 2.33 11.43 18.51
C GLN A 125 2.48 9.89 18.58
N ILE A 126 2.16 9.18 17.49
CA ILE A 126 2.35 7.74 17.38
C ILE A 126 3.84 7.40 17.51
N ARG A 127 4.71 8.13 16.81
CA ARG A 127 6.16 7.90 16.84
C ARG A 127 6.74 8.11 18.26
N ALA A 128 6.28 9.14 18.97
CA ALA A 128 6.73 9.41 20.32
C ALA A 128 6.35 8.29 21.30
N ARG A 129 5.15 7.70 21.15
CA ARG A 129 4.66 6.62 22.02
C ARG A 129 5.25 5.24 21.63
N TYR A 130 5.44 5.01 20.32
CA TYR A 130 5.85 3.71 19.77
C TYR A 130 7.07 3.85 18.85
N PRO A 131 8.27 4.15 19.40
CA PRO A 131 9.46 4.51 18.62
C PRO A 131 9.95 3.39 17.69
N HIS A 132 9.66 2.14 18.01
CA HIS A 132 10.12 0.96 17.25
C HIS A 132 9.04 0.36 16.32
N THR A 133 7.83 0.89 16.33
CA THR A 133 6.73 0.41 15.47
C THR A 133 6.78 1.11 14.12
N ALA A 134 6.67 0.37 13.03
CA ALA A 134 6.60 0.94 11.70
C ALA A 134 5.22 1.58 11.46
N ILE A 135 5.20 2.79 10.91
CA ILE A 135 3.98 3.51 10.53
C ILE A 135 3.86 3.47 9.01
N THR A 136 2.76 2.92 8.52
CA THR A 136 2.40 2.87 7.09
C THR A 136 1.14 3.71 6.87
N LEU A 137 1.15 4.56 5.86
CA LEU A 137 -0.01 5.35 5.46
C LEU A 137 -0.62 4.82 4.16
N SER A 138 -1.94 4.90 4.02
CA SER A 138 -2.68 4.59 2.80
C SER A 138 -3.87 5.54 2.70
N LEU A 139 -3.61 6.80 2.29
CA LEU A 139 -4.53 7.94 2.33
C LEU A 139 -4.73 8.60 0.95
N GLY A 140 -4.49 7.84 -0.13
CA GLY A 140 -4.70 8.28 -1.50
C GLY A 140 -3.60 9.15 -2.09
N GLU A 141 -3.97 9.96 -3.08
CA GLU A 141 -3.05 10.86 -3.78
C GLU A 141 -2.83 12.14 -3.00
N ARG A 142 -1.55 12.56 -2.89
CA ARG A 142 -1.14 13.79 -2.22
C ARG A 142 -0.01 14.46 -2.98
N ASP A 143 0.26 15.70 -2.64
CA ASP A 143 1.42 16.42 -3.15
C ASP A 143 2.73 15.87 -2.56
N LYS A 144 3.85 16.05 -3.27
CA LYS A 144 5.16 15.59 -2.80
C LYS A 144 5.52 16.19 -1.43
N SER A 145 5.15 17.44 -1.20
CA SER A 145 5.36 18.12 0.09
C SER A 145 4.64 17.42 1.25
N ASP A 146 3.43 16.88 1.04
CA ASP A 146 2.69 16.16 2.05
C ASP A 146 3.38 14.85 2.42
N TYR A 147 3.77 14.07 1.40
CA TYR A 147 4.54 12.85 1.62
C TYR A 147 5.84 13.11 2.37
N GLN A 148 6.56 14.17 2.01
CA GLN A 148 7.80 14.56 2.67
C GLN A 148 7.56 14.97 4.13
N ALA A 149 6.51 15.74 4.41
CA ALA A 149 6.14 16.14 5.77
C ALA A 149 5.84 14.92 6.64
N TRP A 150 5.08 13.96 6.12
CA TRP A 150 4.73 12.73 6.82
C TRP A 150 5.94 11.82 7.05
N TYR A 151 6.83 11.71 6.06
CA TYR A 151 8.10 10.99 6.22
C TYR A 151 8.96 11.62 7.33
N ASN A 152 9.11 12.95 7.32
CA ASN A 152 9.88 13.69 8.33
C ASN A 152 9.27 13.54 9.74
N ALA A 153 7.95 13.41 9.85
CA ALA A 153 7.26 13.16 11.11
C ALA A 153 7.44 11.72 11.63
N GLY A 154 7.93 10.81 10.79
CA GLY A 154 8.27 9.45 11.18
C GLY A 154 7.46 8.34 10.51
N ALA A 155 6.69 8.62 9.46
CA ALA A 155 6.12 7.57 8.62
C ALA A 155 7.24 6.78 7.91
N ASN A 156 7.08 5.46 7.84
CA ASN A 156 8.10 4.58 7.25
C ASN A 156 7.74 4.10 5.86
N ARG A 157 6.44 4.03 5.54
CA ARG A 157 5.93 3.48 4.30
C ARG A 157 4.67 4.21 3.86
N TYR A 158 4.46 4.22 2.56
CA TYR A 158 3.19 4.66 1.97
C TYR A 158 2.68 3.59 1.00
N LEU A 159 1.41 3.24 1.09
CA LEU A 159 0.73 2.35 0.17
C LEU A 159 -0.15 3.19 -0.76
N LEU A 160 0.24 3.32 -2.00
CA LEU A 160 -0.58 3.89 -3.06
C LEU A 160 -0.75 2.85 -4.17
N ARG A 161 -1.97 2.34 -4.34
CA ARG A 161 -2.27 1.37 -5.39
C ARG A 161 -2.33 2.07 -6.73
N HIS A 162 -1.62 1.57 -7.74
CA HIS A 162 -1.74 2.10 -9.10
C HIS A 162 -2.93 1.49 -9.86
N GLU A 163 -3.51 0.37 -9.37
CA GLU A 163 -4.66 -0.40 -9.86
C GLU A 163 -4.42 -1.04 -11.24
N THR A 164 -3.84 -0.30 -12.17
CA THR A 164 -3.48 -0.78 -13.51
C THR A 164 -2.35 0.06 -14.09
N ALA A 165 -1.50 -0.56 -14.92
CA ALA A 165 -0.47 0.12 -15.69
C ALA A 165 -0.97 0.58 -17.09
N ASN A 166 -2.23 0.33 -17.43
CA ASN A 166 -2.83 0.72 -18.71
C ASN A 166 -3.66 1.99 -18.56
N PRO A 167 -3.31 3.12 -19.22
CA PRO A 167 -4.03 4.39 -19.10
C PRO A 167 -5.51 4.31 -19.50
N GLU A 168 -5.84 3.56 -20.56
CA GLU A 168 -7.22 3.42 -21.00
C GLU A 168 -8.06 2.58 -20.03
N HIS A 169 -7.45 1.59 -19.40
CA HIS A 169 -8.11 0.83 -18.33
C HIS A 169 -8.29 1.70 -17.08
N TYR A 170 -7.30 2.54 -16.76
CA TYR A 170 -7.39 3.49 -15.63
C TYR A 170 -8.60 4.43 -15.78
N LYS A 171 -8.79 5.01 -16.97
CA LYS A 171 -9.94 5.89 -17.27
C LYS A 171 -11.30 5.21 -17.08
N ARG A 172 -11.37 3.89 -17.29
CA ARG A 172 -12.62 3.12 -17.09
C ARG A 172 -12.91 2.83 -15.61
N LEU A 173 -11.90 2.88 -14.77
CA LEU A 173 -12.01 2.57 -13.33
C LEU A 173 -12.20 3.82 -12.47
N HIS A 174 -11.74 4.97 -12.94
CA HIS A 174 -11.66 6.19 -12.14
C HIS A 174 -12.50 7.33 -12.74
N PRO A 175 -12.98 8.28 -11.91
CA PRO A 175 -13.67 9.46 -12.39
C PRO A 175 -12.73 10.35 -13.22
N SER A 176 -13.31 11.18 -14.09
CA SER A 176 -12.55 12.11 -14.95
C SER A 176 -11.74 13.17 -14.18
N THR A 177 -11.99 13.34 -12.90
CA THR A 177 -11.22 14.21 -11.99
C THR A 177 -9.88 13.61 -11.56
N MET A 178 -9.65 12.32 -11.84
CA MET A 178 -8.39 11.62 -11.55
C MET A 178 -7.68 11.30 -12.86
N SER A 179 -6.36 11.48 -12.92
CA SER A 179 -5.56 11.12 -14.07
C SER A 179 -4.55 10.02 -13.77
N PHE A 180 -4.29 9.19 -14.77
CA PHE A 180 -3.27 8.16 -14.71
C PHE A 180 -1.88 8.76 -14.48
N GLU A 181 -1.60 9.86 -15.17
CA GLU A 181 -0.31 10.58 -15.07
C GLU A 181 -0.05 11.09 -13.67
N ASN A 182 -1.07 11.65 -13.00
CA ASN A 182 -0.94 12.10 -11.62
C ASN A 182 -0.69 10.92 -10.66
N ARG A 183 -1.39 9.79 -10.85
CA ARG A 183 -1.16 8.57 -10.06
C ARG A 183 0.28 8.09 -10.19
N ILE A 184 0.81 8.06 -11.40
CA ILE A 184 2.21 7.67 -11.65
C ILE A 184 3.18 8.69 -11.07
N GLN A 185 2.86 10.00 -11.15
CA GLN A 185 3.70 11.03 -10.55
C GLN A 185 3.75 10.90 -9.01
N CYS A 186 2.62 10.63 -8.36
CA CYS A 186 2.59 10.36 -6.92
C CYS A 186 3.49 9.16 -6.54
N LEU A 187 3.44 8.06 -7.32
CA LEU A 187 4.31 6.89 -7.10
C LEU A 187 5.80 7.23 -7.27
N LYS A 188 6.15 8.06 -8.26
CA LYS A 188 7.53 8.55 -8.46
C LYS A 188 7.97 9.41 -7.27
N ASN A 189 7.13 10.35 -6.83
CA ASN A 189 7.41 11.19 -5.67
C ASN A 189 7.67 10.36 -4.41
N LEU A 190 6.86 9.33 -4.16
CA LEU A 190 7.03 8.40 -3.04
C LEU A 190 8.33 7.58 -3.13
N LYS A 191 8.80 7.27 -4.34
CA LYS A 191 10.06 6.55 -4.55
C LYS A 191 11.29 7.43 -4.30
N GLU A 192 11.16 8.74 -4.49
CA GLU A 192 12.25 9.71 -4.33
C GLU A 192 12.44 10.14 -2.86
N ILE A 193 11.43 9.96 -2.01
CA ILE A 193 11.44 10.23 -0.56
C ILE A 193 11.94 9.01 0.21
#